data_43e30195b9544a133a0accd15441f387
#
_entry.id   43e30195b9544a133a0accd15441f387
#
_cell.length_a   1.000
_cell.length_b   1.000
_cell.length_c   1.000
_cell.angle_alpha   90.00
_cell.angle_beta   90.00
_cell.angle_gamma   90.00
#
_symmetry.space_group_name_H-M   'P 1'
#
loop_
_entity.id
_entity.type
_entity.pdbx_description
1 polymer ?
#
loop_
_entity_poly.entity_id
_entity_poly.type
_entity_poly.pdbx_seq_one_letter_code
_entity_poly.pdbx_strand_id
1 'polypeptide(L)'
;MNTLDQLHCGDLRGARQVKLACGLTAFPQALFELADTLEILDLSGNALTSLPDDLNRLSKLRILFCSDNQFTELPEVLGRCPQLSMVGFRANQIRTVSEKGLPPLLRWLILTDNRINELPAQIGDCTQLQKLMLSGNQLKTLPPGLSRCSRLELLRVPANQLSELPEWLMTMPRLSWLAYAGNPFCEAPGRSAQVATPITSIPWDRLRIVHPLGEGASGVIYMAELFHRDQVQPVAVKIFKGDITSDGLPMSEMTTCIQAGKHPGLIP
;
A
#
# COMPACT_ATOMS: atom_id res chain seq x y z
N MET A 1 -4.82 -15.05 14.44
CA MET A 1 -3.84 -14.09 15.01
C MET A 1 -3.12 -14.83 16.11
N ASN A 2 -1.79 -14.78 16.12
CA ASN A 2 -1.01 -15.44 17.19
C ASN A 2 -0.86 -14.51 18.40
N THR A 3 -0.53 -15.05 19.56
CA THR A 3 -0.27 -14.27 20.78
C THR A 3 1.20 -14.36 21.19
N LEU A 4 1.65 -13.38 21.99
CA LEU A 4 3.01 -13.44 22.57
C LEU A 4 3.17 -14.63 23.52
N ASP A 5 2.12 -15.00 24.24
CA ASP A 5 2.15 -16.17 25.14
C ASP A 5 2.40 -17.46 24.34
N GLN A 6 1.70 -17.65 23.21
CA GLN A 6 1.93 -18.81 22.33
C GLN A 6 3.38 -18.84 21.80
N LEU A 7 3.95 -17.67 21.51
CA LEU A 7 5.35 -17.58 21.08
C LEU A 7 6.30 -17.97 22.21
N HIS A 8 6.09 -17.45 23.42
CA HIS A 8 6.95 -17.72 24.58
C HIS A 8 6.81 -19.15 25.13
N CYS A 9 5.60 -19.73 25.07
CA CYS A 9 5.38 -21.12 25.50
C CYS A 9 5.88 -22.15 24.47
N GLY A 10 6.32 -21.69 23.30
CA GLY A 10 6.83 -22.57 22.23
C GLY A 10 5.73 -23.25 21.39
N ASP A 11 4.46 -22.85 21.53
CA ASP A 11 3.34 -23.40 20.77
C ASP A 11 3.46 -23.12 19.26
N LEU A 12 4.30 -22.13 18.90
CA LEU A 12 4.55 -21.76 17.51
C LEU A 12 5.78 -22.45 16.90
N ARG A 13 6.39 -23.42 17.60
CA ARG A 13 7.55 -24.16 17.05
C ARG A 13 7.20 -24.81 15.71
N GLY A 14 8.05 -24.59 14.71
CA GLY A 14 7.82 -25.08 13.36
C GLY A 14 6.83 -24.28 12.51
N ALA A 15 6.27 -23.19 13.06
CA ALA A 15 5.36 -22.34 12.31
C ALA A 15 6.07 -21.69 11.12
N ARG A 16 5.43 -21.70 9.95
CA ARG A 16 5.89 -21.01 8.75
C ARG A 16 5.34 -19.61 8.63
N GLN A 17 4.26 -19.32 9.31
CA GLN A 17 3.61 -18.00 9.32
C GLN A 17 3.27 -17.59 10.74
N VAL A 18 3.63 -16.36 11.10
CA VAL A 18 3.29 -15.74 12.38
C VAL A 18 2.74 -14.34 12.13
N LYS A 19 1.64 -14.03 12.81
CA LYS A 19 1.02 -12.71 12.84
C LYS A 19 0.82 -12.26 14.28
N LEU A 20 1.48 -11.16 14.68
CA LEU A 20 1.39 -10.55 16.00
C LEU A 20 0.93 -9.09 15.88
N ALA A 21 -0.22 -8.75 16.44
CA ALA A 21 -0.74 -7.39 16.53
C ALA A 21 -1.26 -7.20 17.98
N CYS A 22 -0.35 -6.85 18.87
CA CYS A 22 -0.61 -6.81 20.31
C CYS A 22 0.09 -5.62 21.00
N GLY A 23 0.28 -4.52 20.28
CA GLY A 23 0.88 -3.30 20.81
C GLY A 23 2.40 -3.39 21.02
N LEU A 24 3.10 -4.18 20.21
CA LEU A 24 4.55 -4.34 20.31
C LEU A 24 5.26 -3.00 20.10
N THR A 25 6.15 -2.65 21.03
CA THR A 25 7.06 -1.51 20.92
C THR A 25 8.49 -1.93 20.53
N ALA A 26 8.80 -3.23 20.65
CA ALA A 26 10.07 -3.82 20.26
C ALA A 26 9.84 -5.19 19.58
N PHE A 27 10.80 -5.60 18.75
CA PHE A 27 10.76 -6.89 18.07
C PHE A 27 10.89 -8.04 19.09
N PRO A 28 9.98 -9.03 19.11
CA PRO A 28 10.05 -10.17 20.04
C PRO A 28 11.21 -11.10 19.69
N GLN A 29 12.24 -11.15 20.52
CA GLN A 29 13.43 -11.96 20.28
C GLN A 29 13.14 -13.47 20.16
N ALA A 30 12.07 -13.95 20.80
CA ALA A 30 11.63 -15.35 20.69
C ALA A 30 11.26 -15.77 19.26
N LEU A 31 11.01 -14.82 18.34
CA LEU A 31 10.79 -15.14 16.92
C LEU A 31 12.00 -15.82 16.30
N PHE A 32 13.22 -15.60 16.80
CA PHE A 32 14.42 -16.27 16.29
C PHE A 32 14.45 -17.77 16.58
N GLU A 33 13.65 -18.28 17.50
CA GLU A 33 13.48 -19.72 17.69
C GLU A 33 12.80 -20.41 16.51
N LEU A 34 12.17 -19.60 15.62
CA LEU A 34 11.50 -20.07 14.40
C LEU A 34 12.38 -19.90 13.14
N ALA A 35 13.67 -19.60 13.29
CA ALA A 35 14.57 -19.24 12.18
C ALA A 35 14.60 -20.27 11.04
N ASP A 36 14.47 -21.55 11.37
CA ASP A 36 14.53 -22.65 10.41
C ASP A 36 13.22 -22.87 9.63
N THR A 37 12.11 -22.26 10.07
CA THR A 37 10.79 -22.55 9.50
C THR A 37 9.99 -21.31 9.09
N LEU A 38 10.24 -20.13 9.70
CA LEU A 38 9.42 -18.94 9.49
C LEU A 38 9.62 -18.34 8.09
N GLU A 39 8.57 -18.37 7.28
CA GLU A 39 8.56 -17.84 5.91
C GLU A 39 7.80 -16.51 5.81
N ILE A 40 6.76 -16.33 6.63
CA ILE A 40 5.88 -15.15 6.61
C ILE A 40 5.77 -14.58 8.01
N LEU A 41 6.14 -13.31 8.17
CA LEU A 41 6.03 -12.59 9.42
C LEU A 41 5.19 -11.32 9.21
N ASP A 42 4.06 -11.23 9.91
CA ASP A 42 3.20 -10.04 9.93
C ASP A 42 3.20 -9.42 11.33
N LEU A 43 3.86 -8.26 11.45
CA LEU A 43 3.95 -7.41 12.63
C LEU A 43 3.14 -6.11 12.44
N SER A 44 2.16 -6.11 11.55
CA SER A 44 1.32 -4.94 11.31
C SER A 44 0.43 -4.61 12.51
N GLY A 45 0.10 -3.32 12.68
CA GLY A 45 -0.78 -2.86 13.76
C GLY A 45 -0.10 -2.86 15.13
N ASN A 46 1.16 -2.44 15.20
CA ASN A 46 1.94 -2.33 16.42
C ASN A 46 2.53 -0.90 16.59
N ALA A 47 3.49 -0.72 17.48
CA ALA A 47 4.20 0.53 17.72
C ALA A 47 5.71 0.38 17.52
N LEU A 48 6.13 -0.46 16.57
CA LEU A 48 7.53 -0.70 16.27
C LEU A 48 8.15 0.50 15.58
N THR A 49 9.39 0.82 15.98
CA THR A 49 10.21 1.87 15.34
C THR A 49 11.44 1.32 14.62
N SER A 50 11.85 0.09 14.93
CA SER A 50 13.03 -0.57 14.34
C SER A 50 12.85 -2.08 14.28
N LEU A 51 13.71 -2.72 13.48
CA LEU A 51 13.92 -4.17 13.47
C LEU A 51 15.34 -4.47 13.96
N PRO A 52 15.59 -5.66 14.53
CA PRO A 52 16.92 -6.02 15.02
C PRO A 52 17.92 -6.17 13.87
N ASP A 53 19.18 -5.82 14.12
CA ASP A 53 20.24 -5.88 13.11
C ASP A 53 20.58 -7.28 12.63
N ASP A 54 20.18 -8.29 13.38
CA ASP A 54 20.34 -9.71 13.08
C ASP A 54 19.06 -10.39 12.54
N LEU A 55 18.09 -9.62 12.04
CA LEU A 55 16.85 -10.14 11.43
C LEU A 55 17.13 -11.20 10.33
N ASN A 56 18.27 -11.10 9.63
CA ASN A 56 18.70 -12.05 8.63
C ASN A 56 18.97 -13.48 9.18
N ARG A 57 18.98 -13.67 10.51
CA ARG A 57 18.92 -14.99 11.14
C ARG A 57 17.65 -15.75 10.77
N LEU A 58 16.55 -15.06 10.48
CA LEU A 58 15.34 -15.66 9.91
C LEU A 58 15.59 -16.01 8.44
N SER A 59 16.45 -16.99 8.19
CA SER A 59 16.99 -17.32 6.87
C SER A 59 15.95 -17.79 5.85
N LYS A 60 14.77 -18.22 6.31
CA LYS A 60 13.65 -18.64 5.48
C LYS A 60 12.62 -17.54 5.21
N LEU A 61 12.80 -16.36 5.82
CA LEU A 61 11.83 -15.28 5.73
C LEU A 61 11.72 -14.76 4.28
N ARG A 62 10.53 -14.88 3.71
CA ARG A 62 10.20 -14.48 2.34
C ARG A 62 9.26 -13.28 2.28
N ILE A 63 8.40 -13.12 3.29
CA ILE A 63 7.38 -12.08 3.37
C ILE A 63 7.44 -11.43 4.75
N LEU A 64 7.56 -10.10 4.77
CA LEU A 64 7.53 -9.30 5.99
C LEU A 64 6.53 -8.16 5.83
N PHE A 65 5.59 -8.07 6.76
CA PHE A 65 4.68 -6.94 6.91
C PHE A 65 4.89 -6.25 8.25
N CYS A 66 5.08 -4.93 8.20
CA CYS A 66 5.18 -4.02 9.34
C CYS A 66 4.30 -2.78 9.09
N SER A 67 3.14 -2.96 8.47
CA SER A 67 2.20 -1.87 8.21
C SER A 67 1.61 -1.33 9.52
N ASP A 68 1.15 -0.08 9.52
CA ASP A 68 0.52 0.54 10.69
C ASP A 68 1.44 0.46 11.94
N ASN A 69 2.66 0.98 11.81
CA ASN A 69 3.70 1.07 12.83
C ASN A 69 4.30 2.50 12.89
N GLN A 70 5.48 2.66 13.50
CA GLN A 70 6.11 3.97 13.72
C GLN A 70 7.52 4.08 13.11
N PHE A 71 7.81 3.34 12.06
CA PHE A 71 9.09 3.41 11.36
C PHE A 71 9.28 4.77 10.68
N THR A 72 10.47 5.36 10.85
CA THR A 72 10.86 6.63 10.20
C THR A 72 11.80 6.43 9.01
N GLU A 73 12.36 5.24 8.88
CA GLU A 73 13.21 4.80 7.78
C GLU A 73 12.94 3.33 7.41
N LEU A 74 13.23 2.95 6.19
CA LEU A 74 13.19 1.54 5.80
C LEU A 74 14.43 0.84 6.39
N PRO A 75 14.28 -0.19 7.25
CA PRO A 75 15.41 -0.79 7.95
C PRO A 75 16.44 -1.41 7.00
N GLU A 76 17.72 -1.04 7.15
CA GLU A 76 18.81 -1.54 6.29
C GLU A 76 19.04 -3.06 6.40
N VAL A 77 18.64 -3.67 7.52
CA VAL A 77 18.77 -5.12 7.72
C VAL A 77 18.00 -5.91 6.68
N LEU A 78 16.94 -5.35 6.08
CA LEU A 78 16.12 -6.04 5.06
C LEU A 78 16.95 -6.46 3.84
N GLY A 79 17.93 -5.63 3.43
CA GLY A 79 18.81 -5.95 2.31
C GLY A 79 19.76 -7.12 2.59
N ARG A 80 19.94 -7.49 3.86
CA ARG A 80 20.72 -8.68 4.26
C ARG A 80 19.88 -9.96 4.36
N CYS A 81 18.55 -9.87 4.18
CA CYS A 81 17.65 -11.03 4.23
C CYS A 81 17.58 -11.70 2.84
N PRO A 82 18.25 -12.85 2.62
CA PRO A 82 18.54 -13.37 1.28
C PRO A 82 17.31 -13.91 0.55
N GLN A 83 16.27 -14.33 1.26
CA GLN A 83 15.04 -14.91 0.69
C GLN A 83 13.88 -13.91 0.65
N LEU A 84 14.07 -12.69 1.22
CA LEU A 84 13.00 -11.73 1.36
C LEU A 84 12.59 -11.18 -0.02
N SER A 85 11.34 -11.41 -0.40
CA SER A 85 10.81 -11.07 -1.72
C SER A 85 9.57 -10.16 -1.66
N MET A 86 8.90 -10.08 -0.51
CA MET A 86 7.78 -9.18 -0.30
C MET A 86 7.96 -8.41 1.01
N VAL A 87 7.92 -7.08 0.89
CA VAL A 87 8.13 -6.15 2.01
C VAL A 87 6.98 -5.13 2.04
N GLY A 88 6.30 -5.01 3.17
CA GLY A 88 5.20 -4.07 3.35
C GLY A 88 5.34 -3.24 4.63
N PHE A 89 5.45 -1.91 4.47
CA PHE A 89 5.52 -0.91 5.54
C PHE A 89 4.50 0.21 5.29
N ARG A 90 3.29 -0.14 4.87
CA ARG A 90 2.22 0.83 4.69
C ARG A 90 1.90 1.56 6.00
N ALA A 91 1.44 2.82 5.92
CA ALA A 91 0.99 3.63 7.04
C ALA A 91 2.04 3.67 8.17
N ASN A 92 3.21 4.19 7.82
CA ASN A 92 4.31 4.50 8.74
C ASN A 92 4.71 5.97 8.58
N GLN A 93 5.88 6.33 9.05
CA GLN A 93 6.41 7.69 8.95
C GLN A 93 7.74 7.71 8.18
N ILE A 94 7.97 6.74 7.29
CA ILE A 94 9.22 6.55 6.58
C ILE A 94 9.50 7.76 5.70
N ARG A 95 10.70 8.34 5.87
CA ARG A 95 11.22 9.46 5.07
C ARG A 95 12.35 9.02 4.16
N THR A 96 13.13 8.02 4.61
CA THR A 96 14.35 7.57 3.94
C THR A 96 14.26 6.11 3.55
N VAL A 97 14.62 5.83 2.30
CA VAL A 97 14.82 4.48 1.77
C VAL A 97 16.28 4.36 1.38
N SER A 98 17.08 3.70 2.23
CA SER A 98 18.48 3.42 1.93
C SER A 98 18.60 2.31 0.86
N GLU A 99 19.60 2.43 -0.02
CA GLU A 99 19.95 1.36 -0.97
C GLU A 99 20.22 0.03 -0.27
N LYS A 100 20.83 0.09 0.94
CA LYS A 100 21.15 -1.08 1.76
C LYS A 100 19.92 -1.79 2.32
N GLY A 101 18.75 -1.12 2.34
CA GLY A 101 17.49 -1.68 2.80
C GLY A 101 16.72 -2.47 1.74
N LEU A 102 17.26 -2.58 0.52
CA LEU A 102 16.59 -3.24 -0.60
C LEU A 102 17.03 -4.71 -0.75
N PRO A 103 16.14 -5.69 -0.49
CA PRO A 103 16.49 -7.11 -0.62
C PRO A 103 16.80 -7.51 -2.07
N PRO A 104 17.78 -8.41 -2.32
CA PRO A 104 18.19 -8.78 -3.68
C PRO A 104 17.11 -9.52 -4.48
N LEU A 105 16.19 -10.23 -3.81
CA LEU A 105 15.09 -10.97 -4.44
C LEU A 105 13.75 -10.22 -4.36
N LEU A 106 13.78 -8.91 -4.09
CA LEU A 106 12.58 -8.11 -3.90
C LEU A 106 11.67 -8.14 -5.14
N ARG A 107 10.42 -8.58 -4.94
CA ARG A 107 9.36 -8.64 -5.95
C ARG A 107 8.25 -7.64 -5.68
N TRP A 108 7.88 -7.44 -4.42
CA TRP A 108 6.84 -6.51 -4.02
C TRP A 108 7.35 -5.59 -2.92
N LEU A 109 7.25 -4.29 -3.15
CA LEU A 109 7.58 -3.25 -2.18
C LEU A 109 6.34 -2.37 -1.96
N ILE A 110 5.81 -2.38 -0.74
CA ILE A 110 4.60 -1.66 -0.35
C ILE A 110 4.97 -0.62 0.69
N LEU A 111 5.05 0.63 0.27
CA LEU A 111 5.39 1.79 1.10
C LEU A 111 4.31 2.88 1.02
N THR A 112 3.08 2.47 0.73
CA THR A 112 1.91 3.35 0.67
C THR A 112 1.73 4.08 1.99
N ASP A 113 1.32 5.35 1.96
CA ASP A 113 1.02 6.19 3.12
C ASP A 113 2.24 6.33 4.06
N ASN A 114 3.26 7.02 3.53
CA ASN A 114 4.50 7.35 4.22
C ASN A 114 4.90 8.81 3.91
N ARG A 115 6.15 9.19 4.18
CA ARG A 115 6.68 10.55 3.98
C ARG A 115 7.92 10.56 3.09
N ILE A 116 8.03 9.59 2.18
CA ILE A 116 9.20 9.37 1.32
C ILE A 116 9.24 10.48 0.27
N ASN A 117 10.35 11.21 0.20
CA ASN A 117 10.57 12.29 -0.76
C ASN A 117 11.42 11.86 -1.96
N GLU A 118 12.19 10.78 -1.83
CA GLU A 118 13.03 10.23 -2.89
C GLU A 118 13.25 8.72 -2.72
N LEU A 119 13.53 8.05 -3.83
CA LEU A 119 13.99 6.67 -3.84
C LEU A 119 15.45 6.62 -4.29
N PRO A 120 16.27 5.69 -3.75
CA PRO A 120 17.64 5.51 -4.20
C PRO A 120 17.67 5.02 -5.66
N ALA A 121 18.66 5.46 -6.45
CA ALA A 121 18.84 5.02 -7.82
C ALA A 121 19.02 3.48 -7.92
N GLN A 122 19.52 2.87 -6.85
CA GLN A 122 19.75 1.43 -6.70
C GLN A 122 18.47 0.61 -6.61
N ILE A 123 17.28 1.24 -6.53
CA ILE A 123 16.00 0.52 -6.72
C ILE A 123 16.01 -0.24 -8.06
N GLY A 124 16.75 0.26 -9.05
CA GLY A 124 16.91 -0.39 -10.35
C GLY A 124 17.71 -1.69 -10.32
N ASP A 125 18.40 -1.98 -9.23
CA ASP A 125 19.14 -3.23 -9.04
C ASP A 125 18.21 -4.36 -8.55
N CYS A 126 16.98 -4.00 -8.12
CA CYS A 126 15.92 -4.95 -7.81
C CYS A 126 15.29 -5.50 -9.11
N THR A 127 16.04 -6.24 -9.90
CA THR A 127 15.62 -6.75 -11.22
C THR A 127 14.44 -7.71 -11.19
N GLN A 128 14.07 -8.23 -10.00
CA GLN A 128 12.91 -9.09 -9.79
C GLN A 128 11.64 -8.29 -9.42
N LEU A 129 11.74 -6.96 -9.28
CA LEU A 129 10.64 -6.11 -8.82
C LEU A 129 9.46 -6.16 -9.81
N GLN A 130 8.30 -6.54 -9.30
CA GLN A 130 7.04 -6.68 -10.05
C GLN A 130 6.00 -5.64 -9.62
N LYS A 131 5.94 -5.32 -8.32
CA LYS A 131 4.96 -4.38 -7.78
C LYS A 131 5.64 -3.37 -6.87
N LEU A 132 5.45 -2.09 -7.18
CA LEU A 132 5.93 -0.96 -6.41
C LEU A 132 4.76 -0.05 -6.05
N MET A 133 4.45 0.04 -4.76
CA MET A 133 3.30 0.79 -4.25
C MET A 133 3.78 1.91 -3.33
N LEU A 134 3.67 3.14 -3.82
CA LEU A 134 4.18 4.37 -3.21
C LEU A 134 3.10 5.46 -3.09
N SER A 135 1.83 5.09 -3.18
CA SER A 135 0.72 6.05 -3.03
C SER A 135 0.82 6.81 -1.71
N GLY A 136 0.50 8.11 -1.70
CA GLY A 136 0.49 8.90 -0.47
C GLY A 136 1.88 9.12 0.13
N ASN A 137 2.83 9.52 -0.70
CA ASN A 137 4.18 9.93 -0.29
C ASN A 137 4.47 11.37 -0.74
N GLN A 138 5.73 11.77 -0.73
CA GLN A 138 6.18 13.13 -1.08
C GLN A 138 7.19 13.13 -2.24
N LEU A 139 7.12 12.11 -3.10
CA LEU A 139 8.04 11.95 -4.23
C LEU A 139 7.86 13.08 -5.23
N LYS A 140 8.97 13.75 -5.58
CA LYS A 140 9.02 14.81 -6.61
C LYS A 140 9.39 14.27 -7.98
N THR A 141 10.15 13.18 -8.01
CA THR A 141 10.62 12.52 -9.23
C THR A 141 10.69 11.01 -9.01
N LEU A 142 10.74 10.26 -10.10
CA LEU A 142 11.08 8.84 -10.08
C LEU A 142 12.52 8.66 -10.56
N PRO A 143 13.37 7.89 -9.85
CA PRO A 143 14.76 7.72 -10.23
C PRO A 143 14.88 7.01 -11.59
N PRO A 144 15.73 7.48 -12.51
CA PRO A 144 15.93 6.83 -13.82
C PRO A 144 16.34 5.36 -13.70
N GLY A 145 17.01 4.99 -12.61
CA GLY A 145 17.38 3.59 -12.31
C GLY A 145 16.19 2.63 -12.33
N LEU A 146 14.99 3.10 -11.99
CA LEU A 146 13.78 2.26 -11.96
C LEU A 146 13.46 1.66 -13.34
N SER A 147 13.91 2.28 -14.43
CA SER A 147 13.76 1.75 -15.81
C SER A 147 14.43 0.39 -16.00
N ARG A 148 15.43 0.03 -15.17
CA ARG A 148 16.08 -1.29 -15.19
C ARG A 148 15.22 -2.41 -14.61
N CYS A 149 14.15 -2.08 -13.87
CA CYS A 149 13.20 -3.05 -13.32
C CYS A 149 12.27 -3.59 -14.44
N SER A 150 12.82 -4.31 -15.42
CA SER A 150 12.10 -4.79 -16.61
C SER A 150 10.94 -5.75 -16.31
N ARG A 151 10.83 -6.25 -15.07
CA ARG A 151 9.73 -7.10 -14.59
C ARG A 151 8.62 -6.31 -13.89
N LEU A 152 8.73 -4.99 -13.79
CA LEU A 152 7.72 -4.16 -13.12
C LEU A 152 6.39 -4.21 -13.91
N GLU A 153 5.35 -4.73 -13.26
CA GLU A 153 4.01 -4.92 -13.79
C GLU A 153 3.03 -3.88 -13.25
N LEU A 154 3.25 -3.47 -11.99
CA LEU A 154 2.39 -2.52 -11.29
C LEU A 154 3.23 -1.44 -10.62
N LEU A 155 2.93 -0.18 -10.95
CA LEU A 155 3.45 1.02 -10.30
C LEU A 155 2.30 1.89 -9.80
N ARG A 156 2.27 2.15 -8.50
CA ARG A 156 1.30 3.07 -7.88
C ARG A 156 2.05 4.22 -7.23
N VAL A 157 1.85 5.43 -7.78
CA VAL A 157 2.42 6.68 -7.29
C VAL A 157 1.38 7.80 -7.12
N PRO A 158 0.07 7.49 -6.88
CA PRO A 158 -0.91 8.54 -6.63
C PRO A 158 -0.59 9.33 -5.38
N ALA A 159 -1.17 10.54 -5.29
CA ALA A 159 -1.02 11.43 -4.13
C ALA A 159 0.45 11.60 -3.70
N ASN A 160 1.28 11.96 -4.67
CA ASN A 160 2.68 12.37 -4.50
C ASN A 160 2.86 13.82 -4.96
N GLN A 161 4.10 14.25 -5.15
CA GLN A 161 4.47 15.60 -5.58
C GLN A 161 5.18 15.58 -6.95
N LEU A 162 4.90 14.58 -7.79
CA LEU A 162 5.52 14.45 -9.10
C LEU A 162 5.11 15.63 -10.00
N SER A 163 6.09 16.28 -10.62
CA SER A 163 5.87 17.34 -11.60
C SER A 163 5.60 16.82 -13.02
N GLU A 164 6.01 15.59 -13.30
CA GLU A 164 5.83 14.89 -14.57
C GLU A 164 5.96 13.38 -14.39
N LEU A 165 5.56 12.62 -15.40
CA LEU A 165 5.90 11.20 -15.55
C LEU A 165 7.07 11.08 -16.52
N PRO A 166 8.16 10.37 -16.13
CA PRO A 166 9.29 10.15 -17.03
C PRO A 166 8.88 9.34 -18.27
N GLU A 167 9.38 9.73 -19.45
CA GLU A 167 9.07 9.08 -20.74
C GLU A 167 9.41 7.58 -20.75
N TRP A 168 10.47 7.17 -20.05
CA TRP A 168 10.88 5.77 -20.00
C TRP A 168 9.81 4.84 -19.38
N LEU A 169 8.86 5.36 -18.58
CA LEU A 169 7.74 4.55 -18.06
C LEU A 169 6.90 3.95 -19.19
N MET A 170 6.71 4.70 -20.29
CA MET A 170 5.90 4.28 -21.43
C MET A 170 6.59 3.19 -22.27
N THR A 171 7.88 2.99 -22.07
CA THR A 171 8.68 1.97 -22.78
C THR A 171 8.94 0.73 -21.94
N MET A 172 8.46 0.68 -20.69
CA MET A 172 8.65 -0.47 -19.82
C MET A 172 7.85 -1.70 -20.32
N PRO A 173 8.52 -2.85 -20.56
CA PRO A 173 7.94 -3.94 -21.37
C PRO A 173 6.79 -4.68 -20.68
N ARG A 174 6.68 -4.60 -19.36
CA ARG A 174 5.67 -5.34 -18.57
C ARG A 174 4.75 -4.45 -17.74
N LEU A 175 4.95 -3.13 -17.75
CA LEU A 175 4.14 -2.23 -16.96
C LEU A 175 2.72 -2.18 -17.53
N SER A 176 1.79 -2.87 -16.86
CA SER A 176 0.39 -3.01 -17.25
C SER A 176 -0.57 -2.23 -16.35
N TRP A 177 -0.12 -1.84 -15.17
CA TRP A 177 -0.90 -1.05 -14.22
C TRP A 177 -0.08 0.14 -13.73
N LEU A 178 -0.48 1.34 -14.14
CA LEU A 178 0.11 2.61 -13.71
C LEU A 178 -0.99 3.50 -13.11
N ALA A 179 -0.90 3.77 -11.80
CA ALA A 179 -1.77 4.71 -11.11
C ALA A 179 -0.94 5.92 -10.65
N TYR A 180 -1.42 7.16 -10.94
CA TYR A 180 -0.68 8.40 -10.70
C TYR A 180 -1.55 9.60 -10.31
N ALA A 181 -2.86 9.44 -10.09
CA ALA A 181 -3.79 10.52 -9.79
C ALA A 181 -3.36 11.33 -8.54
N GLY A 182 -3.74 12.62 -8.48
CA GLY A 182 -3.44 13.47 -7.34
C GLY A 182 -1.97 13.89 -7.23
N ASN A 183 -1.24 13.94 -8.36
CA ASN A 183 0.07 14.58 -8.49
C ASN A 183 -0.09 15.97 -9.12
N PRO A 184 0.83 16.93 -8.89
CA PRO A 184 0.76 18.28 -9.43
C PRO A 184 0.59 18.34 -10.96
N PHE A 185 1.25 17.46 -11.71
CA PHE A 185 1.11 17.43 -13.17
C PHE A 185 -0.29 17.03 -13.66
N CYS A 186 -1.12 16.43 -12.80
CA CYS A 186 -2.52 16.11 -13.13
C CYS A 186 -3.41 17.34 -13.11
N GLU A 187 -3.01 18.40 -12.39
CA GLU A 187 -3.78 19.63 -12.17
C GLU A 187 -3.38 20.77 -13.12
N ALA A 188 -2.52 20.52 -14.12
CA ALA A 188 -2.03 21.52 -15.04
C ALA A 188 -3.20 22.25 -15.77
N PRO A 189 -3.14 23.61 -15.91
CA PRO A 189 -4.16 24.38 -16.58
C PRO A 189 -4.37 23.90 -18.02
N GLY A 190 -5.61 23.48 -18.34
CA GLY A 190 -6.00 22.97 -19.66
C GLY A 190 -6.42 21.51 -19.70
N ARG A 191 -6.12 20.69 -18.69
CA ARG A 191 -6.64 19.31 -18.60
C ARG A 191 -7.92 19.20 -17.75
N SER A 192 -8.20 20.17 -16.88
CA SER A 192 -9.41 20.21 -16.04
C SER A 192 -10.66 20.75 -16.73
N ALA A 193 -10.60 21.08 -18.04
CA ALA A 193 -11.74 21.60 -18.79
C ALA A 193 -12.71 20.51 -19.31
N GLN A 194 -12.59 19.26 -18.88
CA GLN A 194 -13.62 18.28 -19.13
C GLN A 194 -14.70 18.44 -18.04
N VAL A 195 -15.84 18.93 -18.51
CA VAL A 195 -17.12 19.14 -17.83
C VAL A 195 -17.21 18.39 -16.51
N ALA A 196 -17.01 19.13 -15.42
CA ALA A 196 -17.29 18.60 -14.10
C ALA A 196 -18.81 18.30 -14.03
N THR A 197 -19.19 17.05 -14.20
CA THR A 197 -20.55 16.64 -13.85
C THR A 197 -20.70 17.02 -12.38
N PRO A 198 -21.68 17.86 -12.02
CA PRO A 198 -21.82 18.33 -10.64
C PRO A 198 -22.05 17.11 -9.75
N ILE A 199 -21.16 16.89 -8.80
CA ILE A 199 -21.29 15.83 -7.81
C ILE A 199 -22.43 16.22 -6.89
N THR A 200 -23.51 15.42 -6.90
CA THR A 200 -24.64 15.65 -6.00
C THR A 200 -24.23 15.18 -4.60
N SER A 201 -24.14 16.11 -3.68
CA SER A 201 -23.93 15.81 -2.26
C SER A 201 -25.25 15.32 -1.63
N ILE A 202 -25.18 14.17 -0.98
CA ILE A 202 -26.30 13.60 -0.21
C ILE A 202 -25.96 13.77 1.28
N PRO A 203 -26.78 14.48 2.07
CA PRO A 203 -26.58 14.58 3.51
C PRO A 203 -26.59 13.20 4.17
N TRP A 204 -25.64 12.98 5.11
CA TRP A 204 -25.48 11.68 5.76
C TRP A 204 -26.71 11.25 6.58
N ASP A 205 -27.48 12.19 7.12
CA ASP A 205 -28.73 11.97 7.84
C ASP A 205 -29.86 11.38 7.00
N ARG A 206 -29.70 11.42 5.66
CA ARG A 206 -30.61 10.77 4.71
C ARG A 206 -30.24 9.33 4.39
N LEU A 207 -29.19 8.81 4.99
CA LEU A 207 -28.72 7.46 4.75
C LEU A 207 -28.85 6.61 6.01
N ARG A 208 -29.40 5.42 5.89
CA ARG A 208 -29.39 4.41 6.93
C ARG A 208 -28.57 3.21 6.46
N ILE A 209 -27.41 2.98 7.07
CA ILE A 209 -26.59 1.80 6.80
C ILE A 209 -27.31 0.55 7.34
N VAL A 210 -27.40 -0.50 6.52
CA VAL A 210 -28.12 -1.74 6.87
C VAL A 210 -27.13 -2.86 7.17
N HIS A 211 -26.33 -3.29 6.17
CA HIS A 211 -25.32 -4.34 6.36
C HIS A 211 -24.19 -4.20 5.33
N PRO A 212 -22.99 -4.74 5.58
CA PRO A 212 -21.93 -4.74 4.61
C PRO A 212 -22.27 -5.70 3.46
N LEU A 213 -21.97 -5.27 2.22
CA LEU A 213 -22.07 -6.05 1.00
C LEU A 213 -20.72 -6.67 0.60
N GLY A 214 -19.62 -5.99 0.92
CA GLY A 214 -18.29 -6.45 0.60
C GLY A 214 -17.22 -5.49 1.09
N GLU A 215 -15.98 -5.96 1.10
CA GLU A 215 -14.82 -5.21 1.54
C GLU A 215 -13.69 -5.37 0.53
N GLY A 216 -13.08 -4.24 0.18
CA GLY A 216 -11.92 -4.18 -0.71
C GLY A 216 -10.74 -3.42 -0.09
N ALA A 217 -9.68 -3.27 -0.87
CA ALA A 217 -8.47 -2.57 -0.44
C ALA A 217 -8.73 -1.10 -0.07
N SER A 218 -9.62 -0.41 -0.80
CA SER A 218 -9.89 1.02 -0.63
C SER A 218 -11.05 1.34 0.31
N GLY A 219 -11.93 0.38 0.65
CA GLY A 219 -13.10 0.66 1.48
C GLY A 219 -14.02 -0.52 1.70
N VAL A 220 -15.08 -0.28 2.44
CA VAL A 220 -16.19 -1.22 2.69
C VAL A 220 -17.43 -0.70 1.96
N ILE A 221 -18.09 -1.59 1.24
CA ILE A 221 -19.35 -1.29 0.56
C ILE A 221 -20.49 -1.80 1.43
N TYR A 222 -21.45 -0.93 1.72
CA TYR A 222 -22.63 -1.24 2.51
C TYR A 222 -23.89 -1.14 1.65
N MET A 223 -24.83 -2.00 1.91
CA MET A 223 -26.23 -1.77 1.58
C MET A 223 -26.75 -0.68 2.51
N ALA A 224 -27.37 0.33 1.96
CA ALA A 224 -27.98 1.43 2.72
C ALA A 224 -29.34 1.80 2.13
N GLU A 225 -30.15 2.47 2.91
CA GLU A 225 -31.41 3.06 2.50
C GLU A 225 -31.26 4.56 2.40
N LEU A 226 -31.58 5.12 1.24
CA LEU A 226 -31.65 6.56 1.00
C LEU A 226 -33.08 7.04 1.18
N PHE A 227 -33.27 7.96 2.13
CA PHE A 227 -34.56 8.61 2.40
C PHE A 227 -34.69 9.88 1.54
N HIS A 228 -35.66 9.89 0.66
CA HIS A 228 -35.98 11.06 -0.15
C HIS A 228 -37.49 11.36 -0.10
N ARG A 229 -37.88 12.40 0.67
CA ARG A 229 -39.30 12.71 0.97
C ARG A 229 -40.01 11.47 1.54
N ASP A 230 -41.05 10.97 0.83
CA ASP A 230 -41.82 9.81 1.26
C ASP A 230 -41.37 8.49 0.63
N GLN A 231 -40.20 8.47 0.00
CA GLN A 231 -39.63 7.28 -0.66
C GLN A 231 -38.34 6.83 0.01
N VAL A 232 -38.21 5.51 0.12
CA VAL A 232 -36.99 4.83 0.57
C VAL A 232 -36.42 4.04 -0.61
N GLN A 233 -35.18 4.35 -0.97
CA GLN A 233 -34.50 3.69 -2.08
C GLN A 233 -33.29 2.91 -1.57
N PRO A 234 -33.11 1.63 -1.94
CA PRO A 234 -31.89 0.90 -1.64
C PRO A 234 -30.73 1.43 -2.49
N VAL A 235 -29.59 1.68 -1.84
CA VAL A 235 -28.36 2.18 -2.46
C VAL A 235 -27.15 1.45 -1.94
N ALA A 236 -26.06 1.42 -2.71
CA ALA A 236 -24.77 0.98 -2.26
C ALA A 236 -23.93 2.20 -1.82
N VAL A 237 -23.41 2.15 -0.60
CA VAL A 237 -22.55 3.21 -0.04
C VAL A 237 -21.15 2.66 0.19
N LYS A 238 -20.15 3.25 -0.44
CA LYS A 238 -18.76 2.92 -0.19
C LYS A 238 -18.18 3.87 0.85
N ILE A 239 -17.71 3.30 1.96
CA ILE A 239 -16.97 4.03 2.99
C ILE A 239 -15.49 3.72 2.80
N PHE A 240 -14.70 4.74 2.51
CA PHE A 240 -13.27 4.60 2.33
C PHE A 240 -12.57 4.36 3.66
N LYS A 241 -11.50 3.54 3.66
CA LYS A 241 -10.73 3.17 4.87
C LYS A 241 -9.74 4.25 5.32
N GLY A 242 -9.58 5.31 4.56
CA GLY A 242 -8.65 6.40 4.87
C GLY A 242 -8.63 7.44 3.77
N ASP A 243 -7.83 8.47 3.99
CA ASP A 243 -7.68 9.61 3.08
C ASP A 243 -6.89 9.25 1.81
N ILE A 244 -6.18 8.12 1.83
CA ILE A 244 -5.40 7.59 0.70
C ILE A 244 -5.79 6.14 0.47
N THR A 245 -6.22 5.85 -0.74
CA THR A 245 -6.48 4.47 -1.20
C THR A 245 -5.26 3.89 -1.92
N SER A 246 -5.33 2.62 -2.25
CA SER A 246 -4.27 1.98 -3.04
C SER A 246 -4.06 2.62 -4.41
N ASP A 247 -5.12 3.19 -5.00
CA ASP A 247 -5.12 3.73 -6.36
C ASP A 247 -5.18 5.28 -6.40
N GLY A 248 -5.18 5.94 -5.22
CA GLY A 248 -5.12 7.39 -5.12
C GLY A 248 -6.03 7.98 -4.04
N LEU A 249 -6.48 9.20 -4.29
CA LEU A 249 -7.42 9.88 -3.41
C LEU A 249 -8.84 9.36 -3.63
N PRO A 250 -9.66 9.18 -2.57
CA PRO A 250 -11.07 8.81 -2.67
C PRO A 250 -11.85 9.69 -3.66
N MET A 251 -11.59 11.00 -3.66
CA MET A 251 -12.21 11.94 -4.60
C MET A 251 -11.84 11.65 -6.05
N SER A 252 -10.61 11.26 -6.34
CA SER A 252 -10.17 10.90 -7.70
C SER A 252 -10.87 9.64 -8.19
N GLU A 253 -10.99 8.62 -7.34
CA GLU A 253 -11.72 7.37 -7.66
C GLU A 253 -13.19 7.69 -7.94
N MET A 254 -13.84 8.46 -7.07
CA MET A 254 -15.24 8.85 -7.19
C MET A 254 -15.49 9.66 -8.46
N THR A 255 -14.66 10.67 -8.73
CA THR A 255 -14.80 11.53 -9.91
C THR A 255 -14.64 10.72 -11.21
N THR A 256 -13.69 9.80 -11.25
CA THR A 256 -13.47 8.93 -12.41
C THR A 256 -14.69 8.02 -12.66
N CYS A 257 -15.26 7.42 -11.61
CA CYS A 257 -16.47 6.61 -11.72
C CYS A 257 -17.67 7.42 -12.25
N ILE A 258 -17.84 8.66 -11.75
CA ILE A 258 -18.92 9.55 -12.21
C ILE A 258 -18.72 9.96 -13.68
N GLN A 259 -17.49 10.30 -14.09
CA GLN A 259 -17.16 10.69 -15.46
C GLN A 259 -17.27 9.53 -16.45
N ALA A 260 -17.01 8.31 -16.03
CA ALA A 260 -17.16 7.12 -16.86
C ALA A 260 -18.65 6.90 -17.28
N GLY A 261 -19.59 7.42 -16.48
CA GLY A 261 -21.01 7.40 -16.79
C GLY A 261 -21.58 5.99 -16.90
N LYS A 262 -22.72 5.87 -17.62
CA LYS A 262 -23.38 4.58 -17.86
C LYS A 262 -22.80 3.95 -19.11
N HIS A 263 -22.18 2.79 -18.97
CA HIS A 263 -21.66 2.00 -20.08
C HIS A 263 -21.99 0.51 -19.83
N PRO A 264 -22.37 -0.30 -20.86
CA PRO A 264 -22.73 -1.71 -20.69
C PRO A 264 -21.65 -2.59 -20.05
N GLY A 265 -20.37 -2.17 -20.14
CA GLY A 265 -19.25 -2.87 -19.54
C GLY A 265 -18.85 -2.35 -18.15
N LEU A 266 -19.56 -1.40 -17.58
CA LEU A 266 -19.35 -0.87 -16.24
C LEU A 266 -20.48 -1.30 -15.33
N ILE A 267 -20.15 -1.64 -14.09
CA ILE A 267 -21.15 -1.88 -13.05
C ILE A 267 -21.79 -0.53 -12.71
N PRO A 268 -23.11 -0.39 -12.80
CA PRO A 268 -23.82 0.86 -12.56
C PRO A 268 -23.68 1.34 -11.12
#